data_1e4ec273d57adec0a657e01641336967
#
_entry.id   1e4ec273d57adec0a657e01641336967
#
_cell.length_a   1.000
_cell.length_b   1.000
_cell.length_c   1.000
_cell.angle_alpha   90.00
_cell.angle_beta   90.00
_cell.angle_gamma   90.00
#
_symmetry.space_group_name_H-M   'P 1'
#
loop_
_entity.id
_entity.type
_entity.pdbx_description
1 polymer ?
#
loop_
_entity_poly.entity_id
_entity_poly.type
_entity_poly.pdbx_seq_one_letter_code
_entity_poly.pdbx_strand_id
1 'polypeptide(L)'
;MPKITQVKGREILDSRGNPTIEVDVILQDGTLGRAAIPSGASTGQKEAVELRDGDKKRYLGKSVLKAVTNVNDVISNAIVDMDSTDQAKIDSVLIELDGTKNKSNLGANAILGASLAAAKASANYYKAPLYRYIGGTNAKVLPVPMMNIINGGKHADINLDFQEFMIVPAGAKSFSEALRMGAEVFHTLAGVLHKKGYSTSVGDEGGFAPNLKSSDEAFEVILNAIEHAGYKAGKDIYLALDSASSEMYNKGKYDAFKSHDKSRTSEEMVELFKKMISDFPIVSLEDAMGEEDWDGWKILTDELGEKIQLVGDDIFVTNKEILKKGIEQGISNSILIKLNQIGTLTETLDTMELARSAGYTCVISHRSGETEDVTISDFAVATNAGQIKTGSVSRTDRIAKYNQLLRIEEELGDMAIFAGKNVFKSLV
;
A
#
# COMPACT_ATOMS: atom_id res chain seq x y z
N MET A 1 -34.14 -1.46 -5.78
CA MET A 1 -32.72 -1.06 -5.92
C MET A 1 -32.38 -0.17 -4.74
N PRO A 2 -31.23 -0.33 -4.08
CA PRO A 2 -30.85 0.44 -2.91
C PRO A 2 -30.42 1.86 -3.32
N LYS A 3 -31.35 2.80 -3.22
CA LYS A 3 -31.06 4.20 -3.58
C LYS A 3 -30.29 4.92 -2.47
N ILE A 4 -29.31 5.72 -2.88
CA ILE A 4 -28.60 6.64 -2.00
C ILE A 4 -29.54 7.77 -1.59
N THR A 5 -29.72 8.00 -0.29
CA THR A 5 -30.56 9.09 0.23
C THR A 5 -29.75 10.20 0.88
N GLN A 6 -28.54 9.89 1.34
CA GLN A 6 -27.67 10.88 1.96
C GLN A 6 -26.20 10.51 1.73
N VAL A 7 -25.38 11.53 1.50
CA VAL A 7 -23.91 11.45 1.54
C VAL A 7 -23.39 12.50 2.50
N LYS A 8 -22.52 12.11 3.43
CA LYS A 8 -22.01 13.01 4.46
C LYS A 8 -20.53 12.83 4.67
N GLY A 9 -19.75 13.87 4.41
CA GLY A 9 -18.32 13.94 4.71
C GLY A 9 -18.08 14.59 6.08
N ARG A 10 -16.99 14.16 6.74
CA ARG A 10 -16.45 14.81 7.94
C ARG A 10 -14.94 14.74 7.97
N GLU A 11 -14.34 15.70 8.68
CA GLU A 11 -12.91 15.67 8.98
C GLU A 11 -12.67 14.75 10.21
N ILE A 12 -11.73 13.83 10.08
CA ILE A 12 -11.22 12.97 11.16
C ILE A 12 -9.69 13.08 11.22
N LEU A 13 -9.03 12.37 12.14
CA LEU A 13 -7.56 12.31 12.21
C LEU A 13 -7.03 10.98 11.69
N ASP A 14 -5.92 11.04 10.99
CA ASP A 14 -5.13 9.87 10.61
C ASP A 14 -4.20 9.39 11.74
N SER A 15 -3.50 8.31 11.55
CA SER A 15 -2.57 7.69 12.51
C SER A 15 -1.39 8.58 12.92
N ARG A 16 -1.15 9.67 12.19
CA ARG A 16 -0.14 10.69 12.48
C ARG A 16 -0.71 11.93 13.15
N GLY A 17 -2.03 11.94 13.43
CA GLY A 17 -2.74 13.10 13.98
C GLY A 17 -2.98 14.22 12.95
N ASN A 18 -2.83 13.98 11.66
CA ASN A 18 -3.20 14.92 10.62
C ASN A 18 -4.65 14.71 10.20
N PRO A 19 -5.37 15.79 9.82
CA PRO A 19 -6.71 15.66 9.29
C PRO A 19 -6.76 14.80 8.02
N THR A 20 -7.81 14.00 7.92
CA THR A 20 -8.24 13.30 6.71
C THR A 20 -9.75 13.28 6.63
N ILE A 21 -10.31 12.70 5.59
CA ILE A 21 -11.76 12.67 5.35
C ILE A 21 -12.35 11.29 5.65
N GLU A 22 -13.55 11.29 6.26
CA GLU A 22 -14.42 10.13 6.34
C GLU A 22 -15.76 10.46 5.69
N VAL A 23 -16.30 9.52 4.91
CA VAL A 23 -17.55 9.68 4.17
C VAL A 23 -18.53 8.58 4.55
N ASP A 24 -19.77 8.97 4.84
CA ASP A 24 -20.94 8.10 5.01
C ASP A 24 -21.83 8.18 3.76
N VAL A 25 -22.26 7.04 3.28
CA VAL A 25 -23.36 6.89 2.32
C VAL A 25 -24.50 6.13 3.01
N ILE A 26 -25.69 6.72 3.02
CA ILE A 26 -26.89 6.15 3.66
C ILE A 26 -27.91 5.84 2.55
N LEU A 27 -28.44 4.62 2.60
CA LEU A 27 -29.44 4.12 1.65
C LEU A 27 -30.88 4.36 2.16
N GLN A 28 -31.85 4.16 1.28
CA GLN A 28 -33.28 4.43 1.56
C GLN A 28 -33.83 3.61 2.76
N ASP A 29 -33.28 2.46 3.05
CA ASP A 29 -33.66 1.60 4.18
C ASP A 29 -32.88 1.92 5.46
N GLY A 30 -32.01 2.95 5.44
CA GLY A 30 -31.13 3.32 6.54
C GLY A 30 -29.79 2.58 6.59
N THR A 31 -29.51 1.68 5.64
CA THR A 31 -28.23 1.01 5.56
C THR A 31 -27.10 2.01 5.35
N LEU A 32 -26.04 1.89 6.17
CA LEU A 32 -24.88 2.79 6.16
C LEU A 32 -23.66 2.08 5.53
N GLY A 33 -22.98 2.80 4.64
CA GLY A 33 -21.59 2.52 4.24
C GLY A 33 -20.69 3.65 4.69
N ARG A 34 -19.54 3.34 5.32
CA ARG A 34 -18.58 4.33 5.85
C ARG A 34 -17.18 4.02 5.34
N ALA A 35 -16.48 5.02 4.83
CA ALA A 35 -15.10 4.90 4.40
C ALA A 35 -14.26 6.06 4.94
N ALA A 36 -13.13 5.74 5.59
CA ALA A 36 -12.13 6.71 6.03
C ALA A 36 -10.91 6.59 5.11
N ILE A 37 -10.42 7.72 4.61
CA ILE A 37 -9.43 7.76 3.55
C ILE A 37 -8.04 8.00 4.13
N PRO A 38 -7.03 7.16 3.77
CA PRO A 38 -5.66 7.34 4.21
C PRO A 38 -4.97 8.52 3.50
N SER A 39 -3.84 8.97 4.04
CA SER A 39 -3.04 10.06 3.48
C SER A 39 -1.56 9.68 3.32
N GLY A 40 -0.92 10.14 2.25
CA GLY A 40 0.52 9.91 2.01
C GLY A 40 1.43 10.83 2.81
N ALA A 41 2.67 10.38 3.10
CA ALA A 41 3.77 11.24 3.54
C ALA A 41 4.74 11.50 2.40
N SER A 42 5.20 10.45 1.72
CA SER A 42 5.85 10.50 0.42
C SER A 42 4.78 10.29 -0.65
N THR A 43 4.77 11.09 -1.69
CA THR A 43 3.76 11.05 -2.75
C THR A 43 4.44 11.18 -4.10
N GLY A 44 4.14 10.28 -5.02
CA GLY A 44 4.56 10.38 -6.41
C GLY A 44 3.99 11.66 -7.06
N GLN A 45 4.76 12.29 -7.91
CA GLN A 45 4.39 13.59 -8.53
C GLN A 45 3.11 13.50 -9.37
N LYS A 46 2.77 12.30 -9.84
CA LYS A 46 1.61 12.04 -10.73
C LYS A 46 0.40 11.47 -10.00
N GLU A 47 0.43 11.38 -8.68
CA GLU A 47 -0.74 10.97 -7.90
C GLU A 47 -1.91 11.92 -8.09
N ALA A 48 -3.13 11.40 -7.96
CA ALA A 48 -4.32 12.23 -7.84
C ALA A 48 -4.25 13.11 -6.57
N VAL A 49 -4.79 14.30 -6.65
CA VAL A 49 -4.61 15.34 -5.64
C VAL A 49 -5.38 15.03 -4.35
N GLU A 50 -4.68 14.85 -3.26
CA GLU A 50 -5.27 14.94 -1.93
C GLU A 50 -5.56 16.42 -1.62
N LEU A 51 -6.84 16.82 -1.66
CA LEU A 51 -7.22 18.22 -1.48
C LEU A 51 -7.10 18.63 -0.01
N ARG A 52 -6.22 19.60 0.24
CA ARG A 52 -6.00 20.24 1.55
C ARG A 52 -6.25 21.73 1.48
N ASP A 53 -6.68 22.32 2.61
CA ASP A 53 -7.11 23.71 2.66
C ASP A 53 -5.97 24.71 2.49
N GLY A 54 -4.75 24.37 2.98
CA GLY A 54 -3.57 25.24 2.95
C GLY A 54 -3.60 26.38 3.98
N ASP A 55 -4.66 26.50 4.78
CA ASP A 55 -4.73 27.52 5.85
C ASP A 55 -3.83 27.14 7.03
N LYS A 56 -2.71 27.81 7.16
CA LYS A 56 -1.73 27.56 8.23
C LYS A 56 -2.27 27.78 9.65
N LYS A 57 -3.38 28.51 9.80
CA LYS A 57 -4.02 28.72 11.11
C LYS A 57 -4.80 27.51 11.61
N ARG A 58 -5.11 26.56 10.72
CA ARG A 58 -5.84 25.34 11.05
C ARG A 58 -5.00 24.12 10.65
N TYR A 59 -4.68 23.26 11.63
CA TYR A 59 -3.83 22.06 11.43
C TYR A 59 -2.57 22.30 10.60
N LEU A 60 -1.94 23.47 10.79
CA LEU A 60 -0.70 23.86 10.08
C LEU A 60 -0.83 23.81 8.55
N GLY A 61 -2.02 24.03 8.00
CA GLY A 61 -2.32 23.96 6.57
C GLY A 61 -2.84 22.62 6.07
N LYS A 62 -2.93 21.61 6.93
CA LYS A 62 -3.29 20.23 6.56
C LYS A 62 -4.78 19.90 6.66
N SER A 63 -5.64 20.85 7.05
CA SER A 63 -7.10 20.67 7.13
C SER A 63 -7.68 20.25 5.78
N VAL A 64 -8.82 19.54 5.80
CA VAL A 64 -9.51 18.99 4.62
C VAL A 64 -10.96 19.48 4.49
N LEU A 65 -11.30 20.64 5.07
CA LEU A 65 -12.67 21.16 5.05
C LEU A 65 -13.19 21.46 3.64
N LYS A 66 -12.32 21.85 2.68
CA LYS A 66 -12.73 21.98 1.28
C LYS A 66 -13.19 20.65 0.70
N ALA A 67 -12.46 19.57 0.94
CA ALA A 67 -12.85 18.24 0.53
C ALA A 67 -14.16 17.79 1.21
N VAL A 68 -14.33 18.09 2.51
CA VAL A 68 -15.59 17.86 3.25
C VAL A 68 -16.76 18.61 2.63
N THR A 69 -16.57 19.89 2.30
CA THR A 69 -17.58 20.72 1.62
C THR A 69 -17.91 20.13 0.26
N ASN A 70 -16.91 19.72 -0.53
CA ASN A 70 -17.12 19.08 -1.82
C ASN A 70 -17.97 17.81 -1.70
N VAL A 71 -17.75 16.98 -0.66
CA VAL A 71 -18.60 15.81 -0.40
C VAL A 71 -20.03 16.21 -0.06
N ASN A 72 -20.22 17.16 0.85
CA ASN A 72 -21.53 17.51 1.40
C ASN A 72 -22.41 18.28 0.40
N ASP A 73 -21.82 19.17 -0.41
CA ASP A 73 -22.56 20.10 -1.24
C ASP A 73 -22.53 19.71 -2.75
N VAL A 74 -21.41 19.13 -3.23
CA VAL A 74 -21.24 18.87 -4.67
C VAL A 74 -21.49 17.39 -4.98
N ILE A 75 -20.71 16.49 -4.34
CA ILE A 75 -20.81 15.04 -4.58
C ILE A 75 -22.17 14.52 -4.13
N SER A 76 -22.65 14.93 -2.95
CA SER A 76 -23.95 14.53 -2.42
C SER A 76 -25.08 14.83 -3.41
N ASN A 77 -25.12 16.04 -3.97
CA ASN A 77 -26.14 16.42 -4.95
C ASN A 77 -26.07 15.62 -6.26
N ALA A 78 -24.89 15.13 -6.62
CA ALA A 78 -24.69 14.39 -7.87
C ALA A 78 -25.08 12.91 -7.77
N ILE A 79 -24.90 12.26 -6.60
CA ILE A 79 -25.09 10.81 -6.46
C ILE A 79 -26.31 10.41 -5.60
N VAL A 80 -26.99 11.35 -4.92
CA VAL A 80 -28.29 11.09 -4.27
C VAL A 80 -29.28 10.63 -5.35
N ASP A 81 -30.18 9.72 -4.99
CA ASP A 81 -31.13 9.02 -5.86
C ASP A 81 -30.53 7.97 -6.83
N MET A 82 -29.20 7.89 -6.93
CA MET A 82 -28.56 6.82 -7.71
C MET A 82 -28.70 5.46 -7.01
N ASP A 83 -28.66 4.40 -7.80
CA ASP A 83 -28.53 3.02 -7.32
C ASP A 83 -27.12 2.79 -6.79
N SER A 84 -26.97 2.51 -5.50
CA SER A 84 -25.64 2.31 -4.88
C SER A 84 -24.90 1.09 -5.42
N THR A 85 -25.58 0.16 -6.09
CA THR A 85 -24.98 -1.03 -6.68
C THR A 85 -24.33 -0.79 -8.04
N ASP A 86 -24.65 0.32 -8.68
CA ASP A 86 -24.04 0.71 -9.96
C ASP A 86 -22.74 1.48 -9.74
N GLN A 87 -21.74 0.79 -9.16
CA GLN A 87 -20.45 1.36 -8.78
C GLN A 87 -19.77 2.08 -9.95
N ALA A 88 -19.73 1.44 -11.12
CA ALA A 88 -19.08 2.02 -12.30
C ALA A 88 -19.73 3.34 -12.72
N LYS A 89 -21.07 3.44 -12.62
CA LYS A 89 -21.79 4.67 -12.92
C LYS A 89 -21.54 5.76 -11.89
N ILE A 90 -21.52 5.40 -10.59
CA ILE A 90 -21.18 6.34 -9.50
C ILE A 90 -19.80 6.91 -9.73
N ASP A 91 -18.79 6.06 -9.95
CA ASP A 91 -17.41 6.48 -10.13
C ASP A 91 -17.25 7.34 -11.41
N SER A 92 -17.93 6.99 -12.51
CA SER A 92 -17.97 7.82 -13.73
C SER A 92 -18.54 9.22 -13.45
N VAL A 93 -19.64 9.32 -12.71
CA VAL A 93 -20.24 10.62 -12.34
C VAL A 93 -19.25 11.43 -11.49
N LEU A 94 -18.56 10.81 -10.53
CA LEU A 94 -17.57 11.49 -9.69
C LEU A 94 -16.38 12.02 -10.49
N ILE A 95 -15.88 11.23 -11.45
CA ILE A 95 -14.77 11.59 -12.33
C ILE A 95 -15.19 12.76 -13.25
N GLU A 96 -16.36 12.66 -13.88
CA GLU A 96 -16.90 13.71 -14.75
C GLU A 96 -17.18 15.01 -14.00
N LEU A 97 -17.65 14.92 -12.75
CA LEU A 97 -17.94 16.06 -11.88
C LEU A 97 -16.65 16.83 -11.50
N ASP A 98 -15.54 16.14 -11.26
CA ASP A 98 -14.25 16.78 -11.07
C ASP A 98 -13.71 17.39 -12.38
N GLY A 99 -13.79 16.66 -13.48
CA GLY A 99 -13.41 17.10 -14.82
C GLY A 99 -11.91 17.30 -15.05
N THR A 100 -11.04 17.00 -14.07
CA THR A 100 -9.58 17.08 -14.20
C THR A 100 -8.93 15.70 -14.20
N LYS A 101 -7.76 15.58 -14.83
CA LYS A 101 -7.04 14.29 -14.91
C LYS A 101 -6.56 13.79 -13.55
N ASN A 102 -6.25 14.69 -12.63
CA ASN A 102 -5.68 14.39 -11.32
C ASN A 102 -6.62 14.71 -10.15
N LYS A 103 -7.91 14.89 -10.42
CA LYS A 103 -8.94 15.14 -9.40
C LYS A 103 -8.69 16.37 -8.52
N SER A 104 -8.12 17.43 -9.12
CA SER A 104 -7.71 18.64 -8.39
C SER A 104 -8.86 19.58 -8.01
N ASN A 105 -10.04 19.44 -8.60
CA ASN A 105 -11.19 20.28 -8.27
C ASN A 105 -11.93 19.80 -7.02
N LEU A 106 -12.27 18.53 -6.93
CA LEU A 106 -12.99 17.96 -5.78
C LEU A 106 -12.05 17.36 -4.74
N GLY A 107 -10.92 16.85 -5.19
CA GLY A 107 -9.95 16.08 -4.39
C GLY A 107 -10.18 14.58 -4.48
N ALA A 108 -9.09 13.83 -4.74
CA ALA A 108 -9.13 12.37 -4.77
C ALA A 108 -9.62 11.78 -3.44
N ASN A 109 -9.30 12.42 -2.32
CA ASN A 109 -9.77 12.03 -0.99
C ASN A 109 -11.30 12.13 -0.87
N ALA A 110 -11.93 13.20 -1.36
CA ALA A 110 -13.40 13.34 -1.36
C ALA A 110 -14.06 12.30 -2.29
N ILE A 111 -13.52 12.14 -3.49
CA ILE A 111 -14.04 11.22 -4.51
C ILE A 111 -13.93 9.76 -4.03
N LEU A 112 -12.76 9.34 -3.55
CA LEU A 112 -12.56 7.98 -3.04
C LEU A 112 -13.43 7.69 -1.83
N GLY A 113 -13.60 8.68 -0.95
CA GLY A 113 -14.50 8.55 0.21
C GLY A 113 -15.91 8.17 -0.20
N ALA A 114 -16.48 8.87 -1.18
CA ALA A 114 -17.82 8.60 -1.72
C ALA A 114 -17.88 7.25 -2.46
N SER A 115 -16.89 6.96 -3.31
CA SER A 115 -16.77 5.71 -4.06
C SER A 115 -16.78 4.48 -3.14
N LEU A 116 -15.90 4.45 -2.13
CA LEU A 116 -15.79 3.33 -1.19
C LEU A 116 -16.98 3.23 -0.23
N ALA A 117 -17.52 4.37 0.22
CA ALA A 117 -18.71 4.38 1.09
C ALA A 117 -19.93 3.81 0.35
N ALA A 118 -20.10 4.10 -0.94
CA ALA A 118 -21.16 3.52 -1.76
C ALA A 118 -21.01 2.00 -1.92
N ALA A 119 -19.80 1.52 -2.20
CA ALA A 119 -19.51 0.07 -2.25
C ALA A 119 -19.83 -0.63 -0.92
N LYS A 120 -19.43 -0.04 0.20
CA LYS A 120 -19.71 -0.57 1.55
C LYS A 120 -21.19 -0.52 1.89
N ALA A 121 -21.91 0.53 1.52
CA ALA A 121 -23.36 0.61 1.70
C ALA A 121 -24.06 -0.51 0.94
N SER A 122 -23.66 -0.77 -0.29
CA SER A 122 -24.20 -1.84 -1.13
C SER A 122 -23.87 -3.24 -0.56
N ALA A 123 -22.65 -3.47 -0.12
CA ALA A 123 -22.27 -4.71 0.55
C ALA A 123 -23.12 -4.96 1.80
N ASN A 124 -23.30 -3.95 2.65
CA ASN A 124 -24.12 -4.01 3.86
C ASN A 124 -25.60 -4.24 3.54
N TYR A 125 -26.12 -3.60 2.49
CA TYR A 125 -27.50 -3.82 2.03
C TYR A 125 -27.77 -5.28 1.67
N TYR A 126 -26.84 -5.92 0.95
CA TYR A 126 -26.92 -7.34 0.62
C TYR A 126 -26.48 -8.27 1.75
N LYS A 127 -26.08 -7.72 2.91
CA LYS A 127 -25.52 -8.49 4.04
C LYS A 127 -24.34 -9.38 3.60
N ALA A 128 -23.58 -8.91 2.64
CA ALA A 128 -22.39 -9.58 2.12
C ALA A 128 -21.13 -8.90 2.69
N PRO A 129 -20.10 -9.67 3.08
CA PRO A 129 -18.78 -9.09 3.38
C PRO A 129 -18.26 -8.31 2.19
N LEU A 130 -17.52 -7.23 2.44
CA LEU A 130 -17.04 -6.34 1.38
C LEU A 130 -16.18 -7.07 0.35
N TYR A 131 -15.29 -7.97 0.80
CA TYR A 131 -14.46 -8.75 -0.12
C TYR A 131 -15.28 -9.61 -1.08
N ARG A 132 -16.40 -10.17 -0.61
CA ARG A 132 -17.30 -10.99 -1.44
C ARG A 132 -18.17 -10.14 -2.36
N TYR A 133 -18.60 -8.97 -1.88
CA TYR A 133 -19.36 -8.02 -2.72
C TYR A 133 -18.54 -7.54 -3.92
N ILE A 134 -17.28 -7.13 -3.69
CA ILE A 134 -16.40 -6.64 -4.76
C ILE A 134 -15.89 -7.79 -5.65
N GLY A 135 -15.43 -8.89 -5.03
CA GLY A 135 -14.70 -9.96 -5.75
C GLY A 135 -15.56 -11.12 -6.22
N GLY A 136 -16.86 -11.14 -5.83
CA GLY A 136 -17.77 -12.20 -6.20
C GLY A 136 -17.44 -13.55 -5.57
N THR A 137 -17.92 -14.63 -6.21
CA THR A 137 -17.84 -15.99 -5.66
C THR A 137 -16.43 -16.58 -5.63
N ASN A 138 -15.48 -16.02 -6.37
CA ASN A 138 -14.09 -16.52 -6.42
C ASN A 138 -13.13 -15.78 -5.48
N ALA A 139 -13.59 -14.82 -4.69
CA ALA A 139 -12.78 -14.09 -3.70
C ALA A 139 -12.46 -15.02 -2.51
N LYS A 140 -11.23 -15.58 -2.47
CA LYS A 140 -10.82 -16.58 -1.47
C LYS A 140 -9.32 -16.68 -1.24
N VAL A 141 -8.50 -15.87 -1.93
CA VAL A 141 -7.05 -15.91 -1.78
C VAL A 141 -6.62 -14.92 -0.71
N LEU A 142 -6.11 -15.44 0.41
CA LEU A 142 -5.48 -14.67 1.47
C LEU A 142 -4.09 -14.22 1.00
N PRO A 143 -3.77 -12.92 1.13
CA PRO A 143 -2.50 -12.38 0.65
C PRO A 143 -1.33 -12.75 1.57
N VAL A 144 -0.14 -12.88 0.99
CA VAL A 144 1.12 -12.89 1.75
C VAL A 144 1.37 -11.49 2.27
N PRO A 145 1.57 -11.30 3.59
CA PRO A 145 1.91 -10.00 4.15
C PRO A 145 3.38 -9.67 3.93
N MET A 146 3.65 -8.46 3.46
CA MET A 146 4.98 -7.84 3.41
C MET A 146 5.04 -6.84 4.57
N MET A 147 5.73 -7.25 5.66
CA MET A 147 5.66 -6.54 6.95
C MET A 147 6.89 -5.66 7.15
N ASN A 148 6.72 -4.34 7.15
CA ASN A 148 7.80 -3.39 7.41
C ASN A 148 8.23 -3.44 8.89
N ILE A 149 9.38 -4.05 9.19
CA ILE A 149 9.88 -4.23 10.57
C ILE A 149 11.04 -3.32 10.95
N ILE A 150 11.74 -2.72 9.96
CA ILE A 150 12.71 -1.64 10.18
C ILE A 150 12.40 -0.51 9.20
N ASN A 151 12.22 0.69 9.72
CA ASN A 151 12.00 1.92 8.97
C ASN A 151 13.32 2.68 8.78
N GLY A 152 13.48 3.29 7.62
CA GLY A 152 14.55 4.23 7.29
C GLY A 152 14.04 5.38 6.44
N GLY A 153 14.87 5.96 5.61
CA GLY A 153 14.51 7.03 4.67
C GLY A 153 13.75 8.18 5.34
N LYS A 154 12.62 8.57 4.76
CA LYS A 154 11.71 9.57 5.33
C LYS A 154 10.84 9.08 6.48
N HIS A 155 10.72 7.75 6.66
CA HIS A 155 9.89 7.16 7.71
C HIS A 155 10.56 7.18 9.09
N ALA A 156 11.87 7.48 9.16
CA ALA A 156 12.62 7.55 10.41
C ALA A 156 13.78 8.56 10.31
N ASP A 157 14.09 9.21 11.42
CA ASP A 157 15.25 10.11 11.50
C ASP A 157 16.49 9.33 11.95
N ILE A 158 17.01 8.49 11.05
CA ILE A 158 18.16 7.60 11.23
C ILE A 158 19.05 7.58 9.99
N ASN A 159 20.20 6.89 10.06
CA ASN A 159 21.22 6.88 8.99
C ASN A 159 20.95 5.92 7.82
N LEU A 160 19.76 5.35 7.69
CA LEU A 160 19.41 4.48 6.56
C LEU A 160 18.76 5.28 5.44
N ASP A 161 19.28 5.16 4.22
CA ASP A 161 18.72 5.83 3.03
C ASP A 161 17.46 5.13 2.51
N PHE A 162 17.43 3.80 2.51
CA PHE A 162 16.27 3.01 2.08
C PHE A 162 15.16 3.06 3.13
N GLN A 163 13.90 3.07 2.63
CA GLN A 163 12.75 3.46 3.44
C GLN A 163 12.18 2.34 4.29
N GLU A 164 12.07 1.11 3.75
CA GLU A 164 11.40 0.01 4.44
C GLU A 164 12.12 -1.33 4.23
N PHE A 165 12.46 -1.97 5.34
CA PHE A 165 13.02 -3.33 5.36
C PHE A 165 11.94 -4.28 5.87
N MET A 166 11.48 -5.16 5.00
CA MET A 166 10.31 -6.01 5.22
C MET A 166 10.67 -7.47 5.36
N ILE A 167 9.90 -8.19 6.19
CA ILE A 167 9.85 -9.65 6.20
C ILE A 167 8.62 -10.14 5.44
N VAL A 168 8.77 -11.30 4.78
CA VAL A 168 7.77 -11.91 3.91
C VAL A 168 7.62 -13.38 4.28
N PRO A 169 6.68 -13.75 5.16
CA PRO A 169 6.50 -15.13 5.64
C PRO A 169 5.79 -16.02 4.61
N ALA A 170 6.31 -16.06 3.37
CA ALA A 170 5.73 -16.81 2.26
C ALA A 170 5.82 -18.35 2.40
N GLY A 171 6.63 -18.85 3.34
CA GLY A 171 6.72 -20.27 3.66
C GLY A 171 5.63 -20.79 4.58
N ALA A 172 4.78 -19.93 5.13
CA ALA A 172 3.63 -20.30 5.96
C ALA A 172 2.57 -21.09 5.15
N LYS A 173 1.72 -21.83 5.85
CA LYS A 173 0.64 -22.62 5.23
C LYS A 173 -0.72 -21.94 5.24
N SER A 174 -0.87 -20.89 6.08
CA SER A 174 -2.08 -20.10 6.25
C SER A 174 -1.73 -18.66 6.52
N PHE A 175 -2.70 -17.76 6.39
CA PHE A 175 -2.48 -16.36 6.75
C PHE A 175 -2.24 -16.20 8.26
N SER A 176 -2.99 -16.90 9.08
CA SER A 176 -2.82 -16.91 10.54
C SER A 176 -1.42 -17.37 10.97
N GLU A 177 -0.86 -18.39 10.30
CA GLU A 177 0.52 -18.82 10.53
C GLU A 177 1.51 -17.74 10.08
N ALA A 178 1.32 -17.13 8.92
CA ALA A 178 2.17 -16.04 8.43
C ALA A 178 2.20 -14.85 9.39
N LEU A 179 1.03 -14.46 9.91
CA LEU A 179 0.93 -13.37 10.89
C LEU A 179 1.63 -13.72 12.21
N ARG A 180 1.46 -14.96 12.72
CA ARG A 180 2.17 -15.45 13.90
C ARG A 180 3.69 -15.39 13.71
N MET A 181 4.18 -15.91 12.59
CA MET A 181 5.62 -15.87 12.26
C MET A 181 6.13 -14.43 12.25
N GLY A 182 5.42 -13.50 11.64
CA GLY A 182 5.76 -12.08 11.62
C GLY A 182 5.83 -11.47 13.02
N ALA A 183 4.84 -11.75 13.88
CA ALA A 183 4.80 -11.25 15.25
C ALA A 183 5.96 -11.81 16.11
N GLU A 184 6.26 -13.10 16.00
CA GLU A 184 7.36 -13.74 16.72
C GLU A 184 8.73 -13.16 16.30
N VAL A 185 8.94 -12.92 14.99
CA VAL A 185 10.16 -12.26 14.48
C VAL A 185 10.24 -10.82 14.96
N PHE A 186 9.13 -10.06 14.92
CA PHE A 186 9.11 -8.67 15.39
C PHE A 186 9.53 -8.56 16.86
N HIS A 187 8.97 -9.39 17.75
CA HIS A 187 9.34 -9.38 19.16
C HIS A 187 10.78 -9.87 19.39
N THR A 188 11.24 -10.84 18.61
CA THR A 188 12.63 -11.32 18.67
C THR A 188 13.60 -10.23 18.21
N LEU A 189 13.25 -9.48 17.15
CA LEU A 189 14.03 -8.34 16.66
C LEU A 189 14.17 -7.25 17.72
N ALA A 190 13.11 -6.95 18.46
CA ALA A 190 13.20 -6.03 19.60
C ALA A 190 14.27 -6.45 20.59
N GLY A 191 14.31 -7.74 20.93
CA GLY A 191 15.34 -8.31 21.82
C GLY A 191 16.76 -8.24 21.25
N VAL A 192 16.92 -8.50 19.95
CA VAL A 192 18.21 -8.40 19.24
C VAL A 192 18.72 -6.96 19.24
N LEU A 193 17.87 -6.00 18.89
CA LEU A 193 18.19 -4.57 18.87
C LEU A 193 18.59 -4.07 20.26
N HIS A 194 17.78 -4.41 21.28
CA HIS A 194 18.05 -4.02 22.66
C HIS A 194 19.41 -4.55 23.16
N LYS A 195 19.74 -5.82 22.89
CA LYS A 195 21.05 -6.42 23.26
C LYS A 195 22.22 -5.71 22.59
N LYS A 196 22.04 -5.17 21.38
CA LYS A 196 23.05 -4.39 20.66
C LYS A 196 23.07 -2.91 21.08
N GLY A 197 22.18 -2.47 21.99
CA GLY A 197 22.10 -1.07 22.46
C GLY A 197 21.35 -0.14 21.51
N TYR A 198 20.58 -0.66 20.55
CA TYR A 198 19.77 0.12 19.62
C TYR A 198 18.39 0.45 20.19
N SER A 199 17.81 1.55 19.72
CA SER A 199 16.43 1.94 20.01
C SER A 199 15.42 0.93 19.44
N THR A 200 14.35 0.68 20.20
CA THR A 200 13.17 -0.08 19.76
C THR A 200 11.94 0.80 19.64
N SER A 201 12.13 2.12 19.54
CA SER A 201 11.05 3.04 19.16
C SER A 201 10.58 2.73 17.75
N VAL A 202 9.27 2.86 17.52
CA VAL A 202 8.65 2.55 16.23
C VAL A 202 8.40 3.82 15.40
N GLY A 203 8.54 3.67 14.08
CA GLY A 203 8.20 4.70 13.10
C GLY A 203 6.70 4.76 12.78
N ASP A 204 6.35 5.55 11.78
CA ASP A 204 4.97 5.79 11.36
C ASP A 204 4.21 4.52 10.95
N GLU A 205 4.90 3.53 10.43
CA GLU A 205 4.33 2.26 9.96
C GLU A 205 4.48 1.09 10.95
N GLY A 206 4.95 1.39 12.17
CA GLY A 206 5.02 0.41 13.25
C GLY A 206 6.28 -0.45 13.27
N GLY A 207 7.17 -0.36 12.27
CA GLY A 207 8.51 -0.96 12.31
C GLY A 207 9.44 -0.20 13.23
N PHE A 208 10.51 -0.85 13.71
CA PHE A 208 11.52 -0.19 14.55
C PHE A 208 12.33 0.84 13.75
N ALA A 209 12.84 1.84 14.43
CA ALA A 209 13.70 2.89 13.88
C ALA A 209 15.07 2.93 14.61
N PRO A 210 15.89 1.86 14.53
CA PRO A 210 17.21 1.82 15.12
C PRO A 210 18.22 2.61 14.28
N ASN A 211 19.12 3.34 14.89
CA ASN A 211 20.19 4.04 14.18
C ASN A 211 21.31 3.06 13.77
N LEU A 212 21.02 2.21 12.79
CA LEU A 212 21.94 1.24 12.20
C LEU A 212 22.96 1.94 11.30
N LYS A 213 24.09 1.28 11.03
CA LYS A 213 25.22 1.86 10.30
C LYS A 213 25.06 1.75 8.79
N SER A 214 24.32 0.74 8.31
CA SER A 214 24.13 0.46 6.89
C SER A 214 22.89 -0.39 6.64
N SER A 215 22.47 -0.46 5.38
CA SER A 215 21.41 -1.38 4.92
C SER A 215 21.79 -2.85 5.12
N ASP A 216 23.06 -3.20 4.95
CA ASP A 216 23.56 -4.56 5.22
C ASP A 216 23.35 -4.92 6.69
N GLU A 217 23.69 -4.03 7.64
CA GLU A 217 23.43 -4.27 9.07
C GLU A 217 21.92 -4.41 9.36
N ALA A 218 21.06 -3.68 8.65
CA ALA A 218 19.61 -3.84 8.80
C ALA A 218 19.15 -5.23 8.39
N PHE A 219 19.62 -5.76 7.27
CA PHE A 219 19.32 -7.13 6.86
C PHE A 219 19.91 -8.16 7.82
N GLU A 220 21.16 -7.99 8.28
CA GLU A 220 21.81 -8.89 9.23
C GLU A 220 21.05 -9.02 10.56
N VAL A 221 20.57 -7.91 11.13
CA VAL A 221 19.79 -7.97 12.39
C VAL A 221 18.42 -8.61 12.18
N ILE A 222 17.80 -8.43 11.00
CA ILE A 222 16.56 -9.11 10.64
C ILE A 222 16.79 -10.61 10.48
N LEU A 223 17.82 -11.04 9.74
CA LEU A 223 18.17 -12.46 9.59
C LEU A 223 18.44 -13.12 10.94
N ASN A 224 19.20 -12.45 11.80
CA ASN A 224 19.45 -12.91 13.16
C ASN A 224 18.15 -13.08 13.97
N ALA A 225 17.20 -12.15 13.83
CA ALA A 225 15.90 -12.25 14.49
C ALA A 225 15.07 -13.42 13.94
N ILE A 226 15.07 -13.65 12.62
CA ILE A 226 14.37 -14.79 11.99
C ILE A 226 14.90 -16.12 12.55
N GLU A 227 16.23 -16.30 12.61
CA GLU A 227 16.85 -17.51 13.12
C GLU A 227 16.58 -17.72 14.62
N HIS A 228 16.68 -16.67 15.44
CA HIS A 228 16.40 -16.75 16.88
C HIS A 228 14.91 -16.98 17.18
N ALA A 229 14.01 -16.60 16.27
CA ALA A 229 12.59 -16.95 16.34
C ALA A 229 12.31 -18.40 15.91
N GLY A 230 13.33 -19.15 15.45
CA GLY A 230 13.22 -20.55 15.06
C GLY A 230 12.84 -20.80 13.61
N TYR A 231 12.89 -19.77 12.76
CA TYR A 231 12.57 -19.85 11.34
C TYR A 231 13.83 -19.84 10.47
N LYS A 232 13.68 -20.31 9.22
CA LYS A 232 14.77 -20.33 8.22
C LYS A 232 14.56 -19.22 7.20
N ALA A 233 15.48 -18.26 7.17
CA ALA A 233 15.54 -17.25 6.13
C ALA A 233 15.73 -17.91 4.74
N GLY A 234 15.06 -17.38 3.73
CA GLY A 234 15.06 -17.93 2.37
C GLY A 234 14.27 -19.23 2.19
N LYS A 235 13.56 -19.69 3.25
CA LYS A 235 12.70 -20.87 3.19
C LYS A 235 11.32 -20.60 3.79
N ASP A 236 11.28 -20.19 5.04
CA ASP A 236 10.06 -19.92 5.79
C ASP A 236 9.69 -18.44 5.65
N ILE A 237 10.71 -17.57 5.81
CA ILE A 237 10.59 -16.12 5.72
C ILE A 237 11.63 -15.59 4.73
N TYR A 238 11.17 -14.74 3.83
CA TYR A 238 12.00 -13.99 2.87
C TYR A 238 12.05 -12.52 3.27
N LEU A 239 12.84 -11.73 2.54
CA LEU A 239 12.98 -10.31 2.74
C LEU A 239 12.40 -9.55 1.54
N ALA A 240 11.97 -8.31 1.78
CA ALA A 240 11.65 -7.34 0.75
C ALA A 240 12.18 -5.97 1.16
N LEU A 241 12.42 -5.13 0.17
CA LEU A 241 12.95 -3.78 0.34
C LEU A 241 12.07 -2.79 -0.43
N ASP A 242 11.70 -1.69 0.21
CA ASP A 242 11.26 -0.47 -0.46
C ASP A 242 12.39 0.55 -0.33
N SER A 243 13.02 0.87 -1.45
CA SER A 243 14.13 1.80 -1.47
C SER A 243 13.70 3.25 -1.58
N ALA A 244 12.47 3.53 -2.04
CA ALA A 244 11.95 4.87 -2.30
C ALA A 244 12.98 5.76 -3.04
N SER A 245 13.56 5.22 -4.12
CA SER A 245 14.74 5.81 -4.77
C SER A 245 14.47 7.17 -5.42
N SER A 246 13.20 7.55 -5.63
CA SER A 246 12.82 8.91 -6.05
C SER A 246 13.35 9.98 -5.10
N GLU A 247 13.47 9.67 -3.80
CA GLU A 247 13.98 10.58 -2.78
C GLU A 247 15.50 10.83 -2.89
N MET A 248 16.22 9.89 -3.50
CA MET A 248 17.66 9.99 -3.73
C MET A 248 17.99 10.54 -5.12
N TYR A 249 17.03 10.47 -6.07
CA TYR A 249 17.27 10.77 -7.46
C TYR A 249 17.39 12.28 -7.72
N ASN A 250 18.52 12.70 -8.27
CA ASN A 250 18.80 14.08 -8.59
C ASN A 250 19.62 14.15 -9.90
N LYS A 251 18.99 14.64 -10.99
CA LYS A 251 19.64 14.91 -12.28
C LYS A 251 20.50 13.75 -12.82
N GLY A 252 19.95 12.54 -12.80
CA GLY A 252 20.62 11.34 -13.34
C GLY A 252 21.56 10.65 -12.36
N LYS A 253 21.52 11.01 -11.07
CA LYS A 253 22.29 10.36 -10.01
C LYS A 253 21.42 10.12 -8.79
N TYR A 254 21.83 9.17 -7.97
CA TYR A 254 21.23 8.82 -6.69
C TYR A 254 22.15 9.25 -5.57
N ASP A 255 21.74 10.26 -4.82
CA ASP A 255 22.52 10.83 -3.70
C ASP A 255 22.05 10.21 -2.38
N ALA A 256 22.96 9.58 -1.65
CA ALA A 256 22.69 9.03 -0.32
C ALA A 256 22.55 10.20 0.68
N PHE A 257 21.31 10.51 1.07
CA PHE A 257 21.01 11.72 1.84
C PHE A 257 21.06 11.53 3.36
N LYS A 258 21.05 10.28 3.85
CA LYS A 258 21.14 9.93 5.27
C LYS A 258 22.51 9.36 5.63
N SER A 259 23.00 8.36 4.89
CA SER A 259 24.30 7.72 5.16
C SER A 259 25.48 8.54 4.71
N HIS A 260 25.28 9.54 3.82
CA HIS A 260 26.33 10.32 3.19
C HIS A 260 27.34 9.46 2.41
N ASP A 261 26.90 8.32 1.89
CA ASP A 261 27.70 7.48 0.99
C ASP A 261 27.85 8.17 -0.39
N LYS A 262 28.66 7.61 -1.28
CA LYS A 262 28.88 8.17 -2.62
C LYS A 262 27.59 8.24 -3.44
N SER A 263 27.46 9.27 -4.28
CA SER A 263 26.45 9.30 -5.34
C SER A 263 26.65 8.15 -6.33
N ARG A 264 25.56 7.60 -6.87
CA ARG A 264 25.57 6.48 -7.83
C ARG A 264 24.86 6.87 -9.12
N THR A 265 25.30 6.30 -10.25
CA THR A 265 24.51 6.30 -11.50
C THR A 265 23.41 5.23 -11.42
N SER A 266 22.53 5.19 -12.44
CA SER A 266 21.50 4.16 -12.54
C SER A 266 22.11 2.76 -12.64
N GLU A 267 23.18 2.59 -13.40
CA GLU A 267 23.90 1.33 -13.52
C GLU A 267 24.56 0.91 -12.20
N GLU A 268 25.15 1.86 -11.46
CA GLU A 268 25.74 1.60 -10.14
C GLU A 268 24.66 1.23 -9.09
N MET A 269 23.44 1.76 -9.20
CA MET A 269 22.30 1.32 -8.38
C MET A 269 21.88 -0.10 -8.73
N VAL A 270 21.80 -0.45 -10.00
CA VAL A 270 21.50 -1.84 -10.43
C VAL A 270 22.53 -2.82 -9.86
N GLU A 271 23.82 -2.50 -9.95
CA GLU A 271 24.89 -3.35 -9.38
C GLU A 271 24.78 -3.46 -7.85
N LEU A 272 24.38 -2.39 -7.15
CA LEU A 272 24.12 -2.43 -5.70
C LEU A 272 22.97 -3.43 -5.39
N PHE A 273 21.85 -3.35 -6.09
CA PHE A 273 20.73 -4.27 -5.89
C PHE A 273 21.07 -5.70 -6.28
N LYS A 274 21.84 -5.93 -7.35
CA LYS A 274 22.34 -7.27 -7.71
C LYS A 274 23.15 -7.89 -6.57
N LYS A 275 24.03 -7.10 -5.97
CA LYS A 275 24.80 -7.55 -4.80
C LYS A 275 23.88 -7.90 -3.62
N MET A 276 22.93 -7.01 -3.27
CA MET A 276 22.02 -7.25 -2.16
C MET A 276 21.18 -8.52 -2.34
N ILE A 277 20.67 -8.77 -3.55
CA ILE A 277 19.88 -9.97 -3.86
C ILE A 277 20.76 -11.23 -3.80
N SER A 278 22.06 -11.13 -4.12
CA SER A 278 23.01 -12.25 -4.00
C SER A 278 23.33 -12.57 -2.53
N ASP A 279 23.43 -11.56 -1.69
CA ASP A 279 23.87 -11.70 -0.31
C ASP A 279 22.70 -12.01 0.65
N PHE A 280 21.48 -11.60 0.32
CA PHE A 280 20.29 -11.72 1.16
C PHE A 280 19.11 -12.37 0.42
N PRO A 281 18.22 -13.12 1.10
CA PRO A 281 17.06 -13.78 0.47
C PRO A 281 15.93 -12.78 0.17
N ILE A 282 16.23 -11.75 -0.61
CA ILE A 282 15.29 -10.71 -1.03
C ILE A 282 14.46 -11.24 -2.21
N VAL A 283 13.14 -11.15 -2.14
CA VAL A 283 12.20 -11.61 -3.18
C VAL A 283 11.47 -10.48 -3.89
N SER A 284 11.55 -9.27 -3.34
CA SER A 284 10.85 -8.10 -3.88
C SER A 284 11.63 -6.82 -3.62
N LEU A 285 11.77 -6.00 -4.66
CA LEU A 285 12.28 -4.63 -4.58
C LEU A 285 11.19 -3.67 -5.04
N GLU A 286 10.87 -2.68 -4.22
CA GLU A 286 9.93 -1.61 -4.52
C GLU A 286 10.69 -0.32 -4.76
N ASP A 287 10.28 0.44 -5.79
CA ASP A 287 10.83 1.73 -6.20
C ASP A 287 12.37 1.77 -6.19
N ALA A 288 12.96 0.73 -6.76
CA ALA A 288 14.41 0.57 -6.84
C ALA A 288 15.08 1.67 -7.69
N MET A 289 14.32 2.32 -8.57
CA MET A 289 14.74 3.50 -9.35
C MET A 289 13.77 4.65 -9.13
N GLY A 290 14.21 5.87 -9.41
CA GLY A 290 13.39 7.09 -9.33
C GLY A 290 12.25 7.08 -10.35
N GLU A 291 11.13 7.75 -10.03
CA GLU A 291 9.92 7.82 -10.87
C GLU A 291 10.16 8.50 -12.23
N GLU A 292 11.23 9.30 -12.35
CA GLU A 292 11.62 9.95 -13.61
C GLU A 292 12.70 9.18 -14.38
N ASP A 293 13.36 8.19 -13.76
CA ASP A 293 14.47 7.43 -14.35
C ASP A 293 13.98 6.18 -15.11
N TRP A 294 13.22 6.40 -16.17
CA TRP A 294 12.66 5.31 -16.99
C TRP A 294 13.73 4.44 -17.66
N ASP A 295 14.87 5.02 -18.05
CA ASP A 295 16.01 4.29 -18.62
C ASP A 295 16.67 3.41 -17.54
N GLY A 296 16.87 3.91 -16.33
CA GLY A 296 17.34 3.13 -15.18
C GLY A 296 16.40 1.97 -14.82
N TRP A 297 15.08 2.22 -14.82
CA TRP A 297 14.09 1.17 -14.65
C TRP A 297 14.16 0.09 -15.71
N LYS A 298 14.44 0.48 -16.97
CA LYS A 298 14.59 -0.50 -18.07
C LYS A 298 15.84 -1.37 -17.84
N ILE A 299 16.98 -0.76 -17.52
CA ILE A 299 18.22 -1.51 -17.20
C ILE A 299 17.97 -2.47 -16.03
N LEU A 300 17.35 -1.99 -14.95
CA LEU A 300 17.01 -2.81 -13.78
C LEU A 300 16.14 -4.01 -14.15
N THR A 301 15.11 -3.78 -14.97
CA THR A 301 14.16 -4.83 -15.35
C THR A 301 14.82 -5.89 -16.23
N ASP A 302 15.66 -5.48 -17.19
CA ASP A 302 16.40 -6.40 -18.05
C ASP A 302 17.37 -7.29 -17.27
N GLU A 303 18.01 -6.75 -16.23
CA GLU A 303 19.00 -7.47 -15.42
C GLU A 303 18.38 -8.35 -14.32
N LEU A 304 17.28 -7.92 -13.70
CA LEU A 304 16.74 -8.52 -12.49
C LEU A 304 15.28 -9.00 -12.60
N GLY A 305 14.53 -8.59 -13.63
CA GLY A 305 13.09 -8.86 -13.71
C GLY A 305 12.71 -10.35 -13.76
N GLU A 306 13.59 -11.21 -14.26
CA GLU A 306 13.39 -12.66 -14.23
C GLU A 306 13.81 -13.32 -12.90
N LYS A 307 14.54 -12.59 -12.04
CA LYS A 307 15.14 -13.11 -10.81
C LYS A 307 14.35 -12.70 -9.56
N ILE A 308 13.63 -11.59 -9.63
CA ILE A 308 12.99 -10.97 -8.47
C ILE A 308 11.75 -10.18 -8.87
N GLN A 309 10.82 -9.99 -7.94
CA GLN A 309 9.71 -9.07 -8.11
C GLN A 309 10.23 -7.62 -8.05
N LEU A 310 9.95 -6.85 -9.09
CA LEU A 310 10.20 -5.41 -9.16
C LEU A 310 8.87 -4.68 -9.10
N VAL A 311 8.62 -3.93 -8.03
CA VAL A 311 7.36 -3.24 -7.78
C VAL A 311 7.50 -1.76 -8.11
N GLY A 312 6.68 -1.26 -9.03
CA GLY A 312 6.56 0.18 -9.27
C GLY A 312 5.46 0.79 -8.42
N ASP A 313 5.82 1.72 -7.53
CA ASP A 313 4.91 2.57 -6.76
C ASP A 313 4.84 3.97 -7.40
N ASP A 314 5.78 4.85 -7.11
CA ASP A 314 5.81 6.24 -7.59
C ASP A 314 5.86 6.33 -9.13
N ILE A 315 6.48 5.37 -9.80
CA ILE A 315 6.55 5.35 -11.26
C ILE A 315 5.18 5.11 -11.91
N PHE A 316 4.26 4.38 -11.26
CA PHE A 316 2.95 4.01 -11.81
C PHE A 316 1.77 4.69 -11.12
N VAL A 317 1.89 5.03 -9.84
CA VAL A 317 0.89 5.71 -9.00
C VAL A 317 -0.54 5.16 -9.18
N THR A 318 -0.67 3.82 -9.27
CA THR A 318 -1.94 3.12 -9.52
C THR A 318 -2.69 3.63 -10.78
N ASN A 319 -1.98 4.25 -11.73
CA ASN A 319 -2.56 4.88 -12.92
C ASN A 319 -2.46 3.96 -14.13
N LYS A 320 -3.63 3.58 -14.69
CA LYS A 320 -3.76 2.67 -15.84
C LYS A 320 -2.96 3.12 -17.07
N GLU A 321 -2.99 4.43 -17.39
CA GLU A 321 -2.31 4.95 -18.59
C GLU A 321 -0.78 4.95 -18.42
N ILE A 322 -0.30 5.25 -17.20
CA ILE A 322 1.14 5.22 -16.88
C ILE A 322 1.63 3.77 -16.85
N LEU A 323 0.85 2.87 -16.22
CA LEU A 323 1.16 1.42 -16.22
C LEU A 323 1.23 0.86 -17.63
N LYS A 324 0.27 1.22 -18.52
CA LYS A 324 0.28 0.80 -19.93
C LYS A 324 1.58 1.18 -20.62
N LYS A 325 2.04 2.43 -20.43
CA LYS A 325 3.33 2.88 -20.96
C LYS A 325 4.51 2.05 -20.41
N GLY A 326 4.49 1.72 -19.10
CA GLY A 326 5.51 0.87 -18.48
C GLY A 326 5.55 -0.54 -19.08
N ILE A 327 4.36 -1.14 -19.27
CA ILE A 327 4.22 -2.46 -19.92
C ILE A 327 4.79 -2.43 -21.36
N GLU A 328 4.44 -1.42 -22.16
CA GLU A 328 4.92 -1.27 -23.53
C GLU A 328 6.45 -1.11 -23.60
N GLN A 329 7.07 -0.57 -22.57
CA GLN A 329 8.53 -0.40 -22.48
C GLN A 329 9.24 -1.56 -21.75
N GLY A 330 8.50 -2.53 -21.21
CA GLY A 330 9.06 -3.65 -20.45
C GLY A 330 9.73 -3.20 -19.15
N ILE A 331 9.08 -2.32 -18.40
CA ILE A 331 9.55 -1.76 -17.13
C ILE A 331 8.81 -2.41 -15.98
N SER A 332 9.55 -2.93 -14.97
CA SER A 332 8.96 -3.58 -13.79
C SER A 332 8.29 -4.92 -14.14
N ASN A 333 7.74 -5.63 -13.17
CA ASN A 333 6.92 -6.84 -13.34
C ASN A 333 5.81 -6.93 -12.27
N SER A 334 5.66 -5.88 -11.47
CA SER A 334 4.66 -5.75 -10.41
C SER A 334 4.28 -4.28 -10.22
N ILE A 335 3.08 -4.03 -9.72
CA ILE A 335 2.61 -2.68 -9.38
C ILE A 335 2.12 -2.64 -7.94
N LEU A 336 2.45 -1.56 -7.23
CA LEU A 336 1.83 -1.23 -5.95
C LEU A 336 0.46 -0.58 -6.19
N ILE A 337 -0.54 -1.00 -5.43
CA ILE A 337 -1.92 -0.54 -5.57
C ILE A 337 -2.32 0.25 -4.33
N LYS A 338 -2.51 1.53 -4.50
CA LYS A 338 -2.98 2.47 -3.49
C LYS A 338 -4.23 3.19 -4.01
N LEU A 339 -5.41 2.86 -3.47
CA LEU A 339 -6.69 3.38 -3.98
C LEU A 339 -6.74 4.91 -4.05
N ASN A 340 -6.11 5.60 -3.09
CA ASN A 340 -6.12 7.06 -3.03
C ASN A 340 -5.16 7.73 -4.03
N GLN A 341 -4.23 7.00 -4.66
CA GLN A 341 -3.37 7.54 -5.72
C GLN A 341 -4.12 7.80 -7.02
N ILE A 342 -5.27 7.10 -7.22
CA ILE A 342 -6.11 7.25 -8.41
C ILE A 342 -7.50 7.81 -8.09
N GLY A 343 -8.12 7.40 -6.98
CA GLY A 343 -9.26 8.06 -6.36
C GLY A 343 -10.63 7.44 -6.58
N THR A 344 -10.78 6.31 -7.28
CA THR A 344 -12.02 5.52 -7.34
C THR A 344 -11.76 4.03 -7.27
N LEU A 345 -12.76 3.26 -6.83
CA LEU A 345 -12.71 1.80 -6.82
C LEU A 345 -12.60 1.25 -8.26
N THR A 346 -13.38 1.80 -9.20
CA THR A 346 -13.43 1.35 -10.60
C THR A 346 -12.07 1.55 -11.30
N GLU A 347 -11.46 2.75 -11.21
CA GLU A 347 -10.15 2.99 -11.81
C GLU A 347 -9.06 2.09 -11.23
N THR A 348 -9.14 1.79 -9.93
CA THR A 348 -8.20 0.88 -9.28
C THR A 348 -8.34 -0.55 -9.81
N LEU A 349 -9.58 -1.06 -9.93
CA LEU A 349 -9.85 -2.39 -10.51
C LEU A 349 -9.41 -2.47 -11.98
N ASP A 350 -9.67 -1.42 -12.77
CA ASP A 350 -9.23 -1.34 -14.17
C ASP A 350 -7.70 -1.40 -14.31
N THR A 351 -6.98 -0.73 -13.40
CA THR A 351 -5.51 -0.75 -13.37
C THR A 351 -5.00 -2.15 -13.04
N MET A 352 -5.61 -2.83 -12.07
CA MET A 352 -5.25 -4.19 -11.70
C MET A 352 -5.54 -5.21 -12.81
N GLU A 353 -6.66 -5.03 -13.54
CA GLU A 353 -6.99 -5.91 -14.68
C GLU A 353 -5.96 -5.76 -15.80
N LEU A 354 -5.55 -4.51 -16.12
CA LEU A 354 -4.45 -4.27 -17.07
C LEU A 354 -3.16 -4.93 -16.61
N ALA A 355 -2.78 -4.77 -15.33
CA ALA A 355 -1.58 -5.37 -14.76
C ALA A 355 -1.58 -6.90 -14.96
N ARG A 356 -2.67 -7.56 -14.57
CA ARG A 356 -2.82 -9.03 -14.70
C ARG A 356 -2.78 -9.50 -16.14
N SER A 357 -3.47 -8.80 -17.04
CA SER A 357 -3.49 -9.17 -18.47
C SER A 357 -2.09 -9.11 -19.10
N ALA A 358 -1.19 -8.27 -18.55
CA ALA A 358 0.20 -8.17 -18.94
C ALA A 358 1.16 -9.09 -18.14
N GLY A 359 0.62 -9.90 -17.22
CA GLY A 359 1.42 -10.80 -16.40
C GLY A 359 2.15 -10.14 -15.22
N TYR A 360 1.79 -8.90 -14.86
CA TYR A 360 2.26 -8.23 -13.65
C TYR A 360 1.54 -8.75 -12.42
N THR A 361 2.24 -8.78 -11.29
CA THR A 361 1.62 -8.97 -9.97
C THR A 361 1.13 -7.63 -9.41
N CYS A 362 0.21 -7.68 -8.45
CA CYS A 362 -0.29 -6.52 -7.74
C CYS A 362 -0.06 -6.68 -6.25
N VAL A 363 0.48 -5.66 -5.59
CA VAL A 363 0.64 -5.60 -4.13
C VAL A 363 -0.33 -4.56 -3.60
N ILE A 364 -1.31 -4.96 -2.80
CA ILE A 364 -2.24 -4.01 -2.17
C ILE A 364 -1.53 -3.31 -1.02
N SER A 365 -1.57 -1.98 -1.01
CA SER A 365 -0.78 -1.20 -0.07
C SER A 365 -1.61 -0.23 0.76
N HIS A 366 -1.14 -0.04 2.00
CA HIS A 366 -1.53 1.06 2.88
C HIS A 366 -0.88 2.38 2.45
N ARG A 367 -1.09 3.41 3.26
CA ARG A 367 -0.31 4.67 3.23
C ARG A 367 0.34 4.90 4.59
N SER A 368 1.30 5.83 4.65
CA SER A 368 1.97 6.20 5.91
C SER A 368 1.02 6.83 6.92
N GLY A 369 0.02 7.61 6.49
CA GLY A 369 -1.08 8.10 7.32
C GLY A 369 -2.33 7.25 7.14
N GLU A 370 -2.52 6.26 8.00
CA GLU A 370 -3.66 5.34 7.97
C GLU A 370 -4.77 5.75 8.95
N THR A 371 -5.91 5.10 8.82
CA THR A 371 -7.04 5.18 9.74
C THR A 371 -7.36 3.77 10.27
N GLU A 372 -8.41 3.63 11.09
CA GLU A 372 -8.94 2.32 11.48
C GLU A 372 -9.65 1.56 10.35
N ASP A 373 -9.87 2.18 9.19
CA ASP A 373 -10.52 1.56 8.04
C ASP A 373 -9.72 0.36 7.51
N VAL A 374 -10.41 -0.74 7.26
CA VAL A 374 -9.80 -2.03 6.87
C VAL A 374 -10.08 -2.41 5.41
N THR A 375 -10.59 -1.48 4.61
CA THR A 375 -10.99 -1.74 3.21
C THR A 375 -9.92 -2.46 2.40
N ILE A 376 -8.64 -2.10 2.57
CA ILE A 376 -7.55 -2.72 1.80
C ILE A 376 -7.38 -4.22 2.09
N SER A 377 -7.79 -4.70 3.25
CA SER A 377 -7.78 -6.13 3.58
C SER A 377 -8.87 -6.87 2.79
N ASP A 378 -10.10 -6.37 2.83
CA ASP A 378 -11.19 -6.90 2.01
C ASP A 378 -10.85 -6.80 0.52
N PHE A 379 -10.26 -5.68 0.09
CA PHE A 379 -9.88 -5.45 -1.31
C PHE A 379 -8.80 -6.43 -1.79
N ALA A 380 -7.81 -6.76 -0.96
CA ALA A 380 -6.77 -7.74 -1.30
C ALA A 380 -7.36 -9.13 -1.55
N VAL A 381 -8.32 -9.56 -0.72
CA VAL A 381 -9.01 -10.84 -0.91
C VAL A 381 -10.02 -10.77 -2.05
N ALA A 382 -10.79 -9.68 -2.17
CA ALA A 382 -11.74 -9.45 -3.26
C ALA A 382 -11.10 -9.63 -4.63
N THR A 383 -9.92 -9.06 -4.79
CA THR A 383 -9.18 -9.09 -6.05
C THR A 383 -8.28 -10.31 -6.21
N ASN A 384 -8.17 -11.20 -5.21
CA ASN A 384 -7.19 -12.29 -5.19
C ASN A 384 -5.77 -11.79 -5.53
N ALA A 385 -5.39 -10.60 -5.03
CA ALA A 385 -4.11 -9.97 -5.34
C ALA A 385 -2.90 -10.82 -4.89
N GLY A 386 -3.09 -11.61 -3.86
CA GLY A 386 -2.08 -12.53 -3.33
C GLY A 386 -1.00 -11.88 -2.48
N GLN A 387 -0.92 -10.55 -2.43
CA GLN A 387 0.07 -9.79 -1.66
C GLN A 387 -0.56 -8.56 -1.00
N ILE A 388 -0.10 -8.23 0.20
CA ILE A 388 -0.49 -7.00 0.92
C ILE A 388 0.71 -6.40 1.66
N LYS A 389 0.91 -5.09 1.52
CA LYS A 389 1.88 -4.30 2.26
C LYS A 389 1.11 -3.33 3.15
N THR A 390 1.06 -3.60 4.47
CA THR A 390 0.25 -2.80 5.39
C THR A 390 0.94 -2.51 6.73
N GLY A 391 2.27 -2.29 6.65
CA GLY A 391 3.11 -1.93 7.79
C GLY A 391 3.48 -3.12 8.67
N SER A 392 3.89 -2.82 9.88
CA SER A 392 4.36 -3.80 10.86
C SER A 392 3.22 -4.41 11.69
N VAL A 393 3.57 -5.33 12.58
CA VAL A 393 2.65 -5.94 13.56
C VAL A 393 2.57 -5.12 14.86
N SER A 394 2.65 -3.82 14.74
CA SER A 394 2.45 -2.84 15.81
C SER A 394 1.65 -1.64 15.28
N ARG A 395 1.07 -0.83 16.17
CA ARG A 395 0.12 0.27 15.90
C ARG A 395 -1.24 -0.25 15.38
N THR A 396 -2.31 0.19 16.02
CA THR A 396 -3.68 -0.30 15.76
C THR A 396 -4.12 -0.08 14.32
N ASP A 397 -3.71 1.05 13.71
CA ASP A 397 -3.98 1.38 12.31
C ASP A 397 -3.42 0.34 11.32
N ARG A 398 -2.36 -0.39 11.69
CA ARG A 398 -1.78 -1.50 10.90
C ARG A 398 -2.41 -2.83 11.29
N ILE A 399 -2.43 -3.13 12.59
CA ILE A 399 -2.96 -4.40 13.11
C ILE A 399 -4.42 -4.61 12.74
N ALA A 400 -5.23 -3.55 12.64
CA ALA A 400 -6.64 -3.64 12.24
C ALA A 400 -6.80 -4.36 10.89
N LYS A 401 -5.90 -4.10 9.92
CA LYS A 401 -5.89 -4.74 8.59
C LYS A 401 -5.57 -6.23 8.70
N TYR A 402 -4.56 -6.58 9.48
CA TYR A 402 -4.21 -7.99 9.73
C TYR A 402 -5.33 -8.74 10.46
N ASN A 403 -5.94 -8.13 11.47
CA ASN A 403 -7.07 -8.72 12.18
C ASN A 403 -8.28 -8.93 11.25
N GLN A 404 -8.51 -8.04 10.29
CA GLN A 404 -9.56 -8.23 9.29
C GLN A 404 -9.27 -9.43 8.39
N LEU A 405 -8.03 -9.64 7.96
CA LEU A 405 -7.65 -10.81 7.18
C LEU A 405 -7.80 -12.12 7.96
N LEU A 406 -7.54 -12.12 9.28
CA LEU A 406 -7.85 -13.29 10.14
C LEU A 406 -9.35 -13.61 10.17
N ARG A 407 -10.22 -12.59 10.27
CA ARG A 407 -11.68 -12.80 10.23
C ARG A 407 -12.12 -13.34 8.88
N ILE A 408 -11.53 -12.84 7.78
CA ILE A 408 -11.83 -13.34 6.44
C ILE A 408 -11.35 -14.79 6.27
N GLU A 409 -10.16 -15.14 6.78
CA GLU A 409 -9.67 -16.51 6.78
C GLU A 409 -10.62 -17.46 7.54
N GLU A 410 -11.07 -17.05 8.74
CA GLU A 410 -12.03 -17.81 9.54
C GLU A 410 -13.37 -17.98 8.80
N GLU A 411 -13.90 -16.91 8.19
CA GLU A 411 -15.16 -16.96 7.43
C GLU A 411 -15.08 -17.87 6.21
N LEU A 412 -13.94 -17.90 5.52
CA LEU A 412 -13.71 -18.76 4.36
C LEU A 412 -13.50 -20.22 4.76
N GLY A 413 -12.99 -20.47 5.97
CA GLY A 413 -12.71 -21.84 6.46
C GLY A 413 -11.84 -22.63 5.50
N ASP A 414 -12.23 -23.86 5.19
CA ASP A 414 -11.49 -24.76 4.28
C ASP A 414 -11.38 -24.24 2.83
N MET A 415 -12.16 -23.22 2.47
CA MET A 415 -12.09 -22.60 1.15
C MET A 415 -11.00 -21.53 1.05
N ALA A 416 -10.40 -21.10 2.17
CA ALA A 416 -9.32 -20.14 2.19
C ALA A 416 -8.08 -20.71 1.49
N ILE A 417 -7.50 -19.92 0.59
CA ILE A 417 -6.24 -20.25 -0.08
C ILE A 417 -5.20 -19.22 0.32
N PHE A 418 -4.18 -19.64 1.06
CA PHE A 418 -3.05 -18.76 1.30
C PHE A 418 -2.13 -18.74 0.08
N ALA A 419 -1.84 -17.55 -0.44
CA ALA A 419 -1.08 -17.40 -1.69
C ALA A 419 0.35 -17.96 -1.59
N GLY A 420 1.02 -17.80 -0.44
CA GLY A 420 2.33 -18.37 -0.15
C GLY A 420 3.39 -17.97 -1.18
N LYS A 421 4.31 -18.89 -1.45
CA LYS A 421 5.42 -18.67 -2.40
C LYS A 421 4.97 -18.46 -3.85
N ASN A 422 3.78 -18.94 -4.21
CA ASN A 422 3.28 -18.95 -5.58
C ASN A 422 3.06 -17.55 -6.18
N VAL A 423 3.01 -16.51 -5.35
CA VAL A 423 2.89 -15.13 -5.83
C VAL A 423 4.22 -14.56 -6.34
N PHE A 424 5.33 -15.16 -5.95
CA PHE A 424 6.67 -14.74 -6.38
C PHE A 424 7.18 -15.66 -7.47
N LYS A 425 7.19 -15.22 -8.73
CA LYS A 425 7.64 -16.02 -9.88
C LYS A 425 9.04 -16.61 -9.68
N SER A 426 9.90 -15.90 -8.97
CA SER A 426 11.27 -16.34 -8.66
C SER A 426 11.38 -17.49 -7.66
N LEU A 427 10.29 -17.88 -7.01
CA LEU A 427 10.26 -18.95 -6.00
C LEU A 427 9.54 -20.23 -6.46
N VAL A 428 9.00 -20.23 -7.69
CA VAL A 428 8.21 -21.35 -8.27
C VAL A 428 9.01 -22.11 -9.30
#